data_a7627c05604dd3702d05afa65abdfb8f
#
_entry.id   a7627c05604dd3702d05afa65abdfb8f
#
_cell.length_a   1.000
_cell.length_b   1.000
_cell.length_c   1.000
_cell.angle_alpha   90.00
_cell.angle_beta   90.00
_cell.angle_gamma   90.00
#
_symmetry.space_group_name_H-M   'P 1'
#
loop_
_entity.id
_entity.type
_entity.pdbx_description
1 polymer ?
#
loop_
_entity_poly.entity_id
_entity_poly.type
_entity_poly.pdbx_seq_one_letter_code
_entity_poly.pdbx_strand_id
1 'polypeptide(L)'
;MKSDVNKLLKKNAQLNHLDAAKVISHVQRESGDWVINTLMLEGYDVPFKYSRKEKYRSLAGGQVNLTYYAQTEEVAGIEFESMKVVRIRRS
;
A
#
# COMPACT_ATOMS: atom_id res chain seq x y z
N MET A 1 -22.85 10.55 6.44
CA MET A 1 -23.05 10.30 5.49
C MET A 1 -22.33 9.37 5.00
N LYS A 2 -22.38 8.64 4.73
CA LYS A 2 -21.86 7.69 4.38
C LYS A 2 -21.21 7.71 3.44
N SER A 3 -21.16 8.19 3.11
CA SER A 3 -20.95 8.15 2.14
C SER A 3 -19.79 8.41 1.43
N ASP A 4 -18.83 9.12 1.85
CA ASP A 4 -17.59 9.33 1.17
C ASP A 4 -16.82 8.04 1.01
N VAL A 5 -16.85 7.26 2.02
CA VAL A 5 -16.19 5.98 1.98
C VAL A 5 -16.84 5.08 0.96
N ASN A 6 -18.15 5.03 0.96
CA ASN A 6 -18.85 4.22 0.01
C ASN A 6 -18.63 4.70 -1.40
N LYS A 7 -18.56 5.99 -1.59
CA LYS A 7 -18.33 6.49 -2.87
C LYS A 7 -16.98 6.11 -3.35
N LEU A 8 -16.00 6.18 -2.49
CA LEU A 8 -14.71 5.83 -2.82
C LEU A 8 -14.62 4.40 -3.20
N LEU A 9 -15.18 3.54 -2.44
CA LEU A 9 -15.19 2.14 -2.74
C LEU A 9 -15.85 1.85 -4.07
N LYS A 10 -16.92 2.52 -4.37
CA LYS A 10 -17.57 2.31 -5.60
C LYS A 10 -16.79 2.81 -6.77
N LYS A 11 -16.13 3.93 -6.60
CA LYS A 11 -15.43 4.44 -7.67
C LYS A 11 -14.14 3.84 -7.91
N ASN A 12 -13.39 3.57 -6.89
CA ASN A 12 -12.13 3.11 -7.05
C ASN A 12 -11.94 1.73 -6.90
N ALA A 13 -12.77 1.13 -6.69
CA ALA A 13 -12.87 0.26 -6.29
C ALA A 13 -12.59 -0.99 -6.17
N GLN A 14 -12.00 -1.50 -6.90
CA GLN A 14 -11.85 -2.82 -6.87
C GLN A 14 -10.79 -3.18 -5.97
N LEU A 15 -11.03 -3.94 -4.94
CA LEU A 15 -10.02 -4.56 -4.10
C LEU A 15 -9.40 -5.70 -4.87
N ASN A 16 -8.08 -5.72 -4.87
CA ASN A 16 -7.32 -6.77 -5.55
C ASN A 16 -6.52 -7.53 -4.52
N HIS A 17 -6.23 -8.77 -4.79
CA HIS A 17 -5.52 -9.62 -3.86
C HIS A 17 -4.32 -10.27 -4.54
N LEU A 18 -3.19 -10.31 -3.86
CA LEU A 18 -2.00 -10.97 -4.35
C LEU A 18 -1.52 -11.98 -3.33
N ASP A 19 -1.12 -13.15 -3.80
CA ASP A 19 -0.56 -14.17 -2.92
C ASP A 19 0.90 -14.37 -3.27
N ALA A 20 1.72 -14.50 -2.26
CA ALA A 20 3.14 -14.78 -2.43
C ALA A 20 3.85 -13.77 -3.32
N ALA A 21 3.50 -12.52 -3.17
CA ALA A 21 4.16 -11.47 -3.95
C ALA A 21 5.54 -11.22 -3.35
N LYS A 22 6.55 -11.18 -4.21
CA LYS A 22 7.90 -11.00 -3.71
C LYS A 22 8.20 -9.53 -3.46
N VAL A 23 8.71 -9.23 -2.27
CA VAL A 23 9.02 -7.87 -1.88
C VAL A 23 10.45 -7.58 -2.27
N ILE A 24 10.63 -6.62 -3.17
CA ILE A 24 11.95 -6.23 -3.60
C ILE A 24 12.55 -5.23 -2.64
N SER A 25 11.76 -4.28 -2.16
CA SER A 25 12.26 -3.32 -1.19
C SER A 25 11.16 -2.94 -0.21
N HIS A 26 11.54 -2.51 0.96
CA HIS A 26 10.60 -2.13 2.00
C HIS A 26 11.22 -0.95 2.74
N VAL A 27 10.63 0.22 2.58
CA VAL A 27 11.09 1.43 3.23
C VAL A 27 10.11 1.80 4.32
N GLN A 28 10.60 2.11 5.51
CA GLN A 28 9.76 2.53 6.61
C GLN A 28 10.18 3.92 7.02
N ARG A 29 9.23 4.85 7.03
CA ARG A 29 9.53 6.23 7.35
C ARG A 29 8.58 6.73 8.43
N GLU A 30 9.11 7.35 9.45
CA GLU A 30 8.28 7.87 10.51
C GLU A 30 7.63 9.20 10.10
N SER A 31 6.37 9.34 10.40
CA SER A 31 5.64 10.55 10.06
C SER A 31 4.64 10.79 11.19
N GLY A 32 4.98 11.68 12.11
CA GLY A 32 4.13 11.91 13.27
C GLY A 32 4.06 10.66 14.12
N ASP A 33 2.85 10.23 14.40
CA ASP A 33 2.65 9.04 15.21
C ASP A 33 2.58 7.77 14.39
N TRP A 34 2.84 7.87 13.12
CA TRP A 34 2.70 6.72 12.22
C TRP A 34 4.00 6.37 11.54
N VAL A 35 4.09 5.15 11.11
CA VAL A 35 5.21 4.70 10.29
C VAL A 35 4.63 4.37 8.92
N ILE A 36 5.07 5.09 7.91
CA ILE A 36 4.60 4.89 6.56
C ILE A 36 5.48 3.85 5.90
N ASN A 37 4.86 2.80 5.41
CA ASN A 37 5.57 1.70 4.79
C ASN A 37 5.38 1.75 3.28
N THR A 38 6.46 1.60 2.54
CA THR A 38 6.40 1.60 1.09
C THR A 38 7.10 0.34 0.60
N LEU A 39 6.38 -0.46 -0.13
CA LEU A 39 6.91 -1.69 -0.68
C LEU A 39 6.99 -1.61 -2.19
N MET A 40 8.07 -2.16 -2.74
CA MET A 40 8.11 -2.39 -4.18
C MET A 40 8.05 -3.89 -4.37
N LEU A 41 7.15 -4.33 -5.22
CA LEU A 41 6.95 -5.74 -5.47
C LEU A 41 7.44 -6.12 -6.85
N GLU A 42 7.93 -7.34 -6.97
CA GLU A 42 8.43 -7.82 -8.24
C GLU A 42 7.30 -7.84 -9.26
N GLY A 43 7.58 -7.28 -10.42
CA GLY A 43 6.57 -7.24 -11.48
C GLY A 43 5.68 -6.02 -11.46
N TYR A 44 5.86 -5.12 -10.51
CA TYR A 44 5.04 -3.93 -10.41
C TYR A 44 5.90 -2.68 -10.40
N ASP A 45 5.44 -1.66 -11.11
CA ASP A 45 6.18 -0.41 -11.23
C ASP A 45 5.72 0.66 -10.25
N VAL A 46 4.70 0.40 -9.51
CA VAL A 46 4.15 1.41 -8.60
C VAL A 46 4.32 0.96 -7.17
N PRO A 47 4.44 1.91 -6.23
CA PRO A 47 4.64 1.52 -4.84
C PRO A 47 3.35 1.06 -4.17
N PHE A 48 3.50 0.17 -3.21
CA PHE A 48 2.39 -0.30 -2.37
C PHE A 48 2.60 0.31 -1.00
N LYS A 49 1.65 1.08 -0.50
CA LYS A 49 1.80 1.86 0.73
C LYS A 49 0.80 1.52 1.80
N TYR A 50 1.24 1.55 3.03
CA TYR A 50 0.35 1.37 4.16
C TYR A 50 0.98 2.00 5.40
N SER A 51 0.20 2.21 6.45
CA SER A 51 0.68 2.84 7.67
C SER A 51 0.53 1.91 8.85
N ARG A 52 1.46 1.99 9.79
CA ARG A 52 1.41 1.23 11.02
C ARG A 52 1.83 2.16 12.15
N LYS A 53 1.51 1.78 13.37
CA LYS A 53 1.90 2.58 14.51
C LYS A 53 3.34 2.35 14.91
N GLU A 54 3.88 1.21 14.58
CA GLU A 54 5.23 0.85 14.96
C GLU A 54 6.02 0.33 13.77
N LYS A 55 7.33 0.34 13.91
CA LYS A 55 8.17 -0.26 12.89
C LYS A 55 8.22 -1.74 13.13
N TYR A 56 8.18 -2.49 12.05
CA TYR A 56 8.29 -3.92 12.13
C TYR A 56 9.46 -4.37 11.28
N ARG A 57 9.82 -5.63 11.39
CA ARG A 57 10.92 -6.17 10.63
C ARG A 57 10.67 -5.96 9.14
N SER A 58 11.72 -5.66 8.42
CA SER A 58 11.61 -5.47 6.98
C SER A 58 11.11 -6.72 6.30
N LEU A 59 10.26 -6.53 5.31
CA LEU A 59 9.73 -7.64 4.53
C LEU A 59 10.53 -7.85 3.26
N ALA A 60 11.55 -7.03 3.02
CA ALA A 60 12.34 -7.13 1.81
C ALA A 60 12.94 -8.53 1.67
N GLY A 61 12.86 -9.07 0.49
CA GLY A 61 13.37 -10.41 0.23
C GLY A 61 12.40 -11.53 0.51
N GLY A 62 11.30 -11.22 1.16
CA GLY A 62 10.31 -12.25 1.48
C GLY A 62 9.12 -12.18 0.56
N GLN A 63 8.12 -12.98 0.87
CA GLN A 63 6.88 -13.00 0.12
C GLN A 63 5.74 -12.61 1.03
N VAL A 64 4.76 -11.92 0.49
CA VAL A 64 3.60 -11.47 1.27
C VAL A 64 2.31 -11.73 0.52
N ASN A 65 1.23 -11.82 1.29
CA ASN A 65 -0.11 -11.86 0.73
C ASN A 65 -0.74 -10.53 1.11
N LEU A 66 -1.34 -9.86 0.15
CA LEU A 66 -1.91 -8.57 0.45
C LEU A 66 -3.16 -8.28 -0.35
N THR A 67 -3.97 -7.37 0.18
CA THR A 67 -5.16 -6.88 -0.48
C THR A 67 -4.95 -5.38 -0.64
N TYR A 68 -5.25 -4.86 -1.80
CA TYR A 68 -4.94 -3.47 -2.09
C TYR A 68 -5.91 -2.90 -3.12
N TYR A 69 -5.89 -1.60 -3.26
CA TYR A 69 -6.61 -0.95 -4.35
C TYR A 69 -5.76 0.19 -4.89
N ALA A 70 -5.99 0.55 -6.13
CA ALA A 70 -5.23 1.61 -6.78
C ALA A 70 -5.73 2.97 -6.30
N GLN A 71 -4.82 3.90 -6.12
CA GLN A 71 -5.17 5.25 -5.76
C GLN A 71 -4.25 6.23 -6.46
N THR A 72 -4.66 7.47 -6.55
CA THR A 72 -3.86 8.53 -7.13
C THR A 72 -3.57 9.55 -6.04
N GLU A 73 -2.33 9.96 -5.94
CA GLU A 73 -1.94 10.97 -4.97
C GLU A 73 -1.44 12.19 -5.71
N GLU A 74 -1.76 13.36 -5.22
CA GLU A 74 -1.28 14.58 -5.84
C GLU A 74 -0.25 15.21 -4.93
N VAL A 75 0.94 15.44 -5.47
CA VAL A 75 2.00 16.08 -4.70
C VAL A 75 2.53 17.22 -5.55
N ALA A 76 2.42 18.42 -5.02
CA ALA A 76 2.90 19.62 -5.71
C ALA A 76 2.36 19.74 -7.13
N GLY A 77 1.10 19.42 -7.30
CA GLY A 77 0.45 19.56 -8.60
C GLY A 77 0.67 18.41 -9.56
N ILE A 78 1.42 17.41 -9.14
CA ILE A 78 1.70 16.27 -10.01
C ILE A 78 1.00 15.05 -9.43
N GLU A 79 0.34 14.29 -10.29
CA GLU A 79 -0.35 13.09 -9.86
C GLU A 79 0.55 11.88 -9.94
N PHE A 80 0.54 11.08 -8.89
CA PHE A 80 1.30 9.84 -8.85
C PHE A 80 0.36 8.69 -8.53
N GLU A 81 0.61 7.58 -9.15
CA GLU A 81 -0.18 6.39 -8.86
C GLU A 81 0.49 5.57 -7.78
N SER A 82 -0.30 5.01 -6.90
CA SER A 82 0.22 4.10 -5.90
C SER A 82 -0.87 3.10 -5.56
N MET A 83 -0.50 2.04 -4.85
CA MET A 83 -1.45 1.04 -4.42
C MET A 83 -1.61 1.17 -2.91
N LYS A 84 -2.84 1.30 -2.45
CA LYS A 84 -3.09 1.40 -1.02
C LYS A 84 -3.35 0.01 -0.48
N VAL A 85 -2.47 -0.43 0.42
CA VAL A 85 -2.59 -1.76 1.00
C VAL A 85 -3.53 -1.68 2.18
N VAL A 86 -4.58 -2.48 2.18
CA VAL A 86 -5.53 -2.51 3.28
C VAL A 86 -5.32 -3.72 4.18
N ARG A 87 -4.58 -4.71 3.71
CA ARG A 87 -4.32 -5.88 4.50
C ARG A 87 -3.05 -6.54 3.99
N ILE A 88 -2.17 -6.93 4.85
CA ILE A 88 -0.91 -7.56 4.46
C ILE A 88 -0.45 -8.52 5.52
N ARG A 89 0.11 -9.64 5.09
CA ARG A 89 0.71 -10.59 6.01
C ARG A 89 1.75 -11.42 5.27
N ARG A 90 2.66 -11.99 6.00
CA ARG A 90 3.67 -12.82 5.40
C ARG A 90 3.04 -14.06 4.80
N SER A 91 3.57 -14.41 3.69
CA SER A 91 3.10 -15.61 3.00
C SER A 91 3.75 -16.85 3.59
#